data_67c1c70f801d906108fac1c8ecb4b70c
#
_entry.id   67c1c70f801d906108fac1c8ecb4b70c
#
_cell.length_a   1.000
_cell.length_b   1.000
_cell.length_c   1.000
_cell.angle_alpha   90.00
_cell.angle_beta   90.00
_cell.angle_gamma   90.00
#
_symmetry.space_group_name_H-M   'P 1'
#
loop_
_entity.id
_entity.type
_entity.pdbx_description
1 polymer ?
#
loop_
_entity_poly.entity_id
_entity_poly.type
_entity_poly.pdbx_seq_one_letter_code
_entity_poly.pdbx_strand_id
1 'polypeptide(L)'
;MTEDEAVMLHDVRDTIMNFRKKSRSVMLIGALTLVAALSGCSSEDASPTDAEISASAPADSAFVAPREVPVGMGSGKSDGEFPRTVSHFKGDTTIESQPEKVVVISTGQADALLSLGVVPAGSTRGDGADLVPPYLLSAYPEFRTQLSDVVDTGGRFTPNFEAIVTLDPDLILMNVAGKDADSLYDQLSAIAPTVATQGTGVYWKQDFLLVADGVGKTQQAMALLDTFNTDAAALGASLSSPPTVSFTRQNGNRLRIFGIPSFTGSIAEDAGLTRPQSQQFDDTSRDISEEELNVA
;
A
#
# COMPACT_ATOMS: atom_id res chain seq x y z
N MET A 1 -22.48 13.82 -9.61
CA MET A 1 -21.26 14.23 -10.30
C MET A 1 -21.61 15.41 -11.17
N THR A 2 -21.17 16.60 -10.80
CA THR A 2 -21.43 17.84 -11.53
C THR A 2 -20.47 17.94 -12.71
N GLU A 3 -20.84 18.74 -13.77
CA GLU A 3 -19.96 18.94 -14.93
C GLU A 3 -18.57 19.47 -14.56
N ASP A 4 -18.46 20.21 -13.46
CA ASP A 4 -17.19 20.73 -12.94
C ASP A 4 -16.27 19.64 -12.37
N GLU A 5 -16.80 18.56 -11.78
CA GLU A 5 -16.00 17.42 -11.30
C GLU A 5 -15.43 16.59 -12.47
N ALA A 6 -16.17 16.51 -13.58
CA ALA A 6 -15.71 15.81 -14.77
C ALA A 6 -14.59 16.57 -15.48
N VAL A 7 -14.60 17.91 -15.47
CA VAL A 7 -13.56 18.76 -16.04
C VAL A 7 -12.27 18.68 -15.23
N MET A 8 -12.35 18.67 -13.90
CA MET A 8 -11.17 18.53 -13.02
C MET A 8 -10.47 17.20 -13.18
N LEU A 9 -11.22 16.10 -13.28
CA LEU A 9 -10.66 14.76 -13.52
C LEU A 9 -10.02 14.61 -14.91
N HIS A 10 -10.53 15.32 -15.91
CA HIS A 10 -9.98 15.31 -17.26
C HIS A 10 -8.62 16.03 -17.33
N ASP A 11 -8.48 17.15 -16.62
CA ASP A 11 -7.26 17.97 -16.61
C ASP A 11 -6.10 17.26 -15.86
N VAL A 12 -6.40 16.55 -14.76
CA VAL A 12 -5.43 15.74 -14.04
C VAL A 12 -4.94 14.56 -14.90
N ARG A 13 -5.82 13.94 -15.67
CA ARG A 13 -5.49 12.81 -16.56
C ARG A 13 -4.58 13.24 -17.72
N ASP A 14 -4.81 14.39 -18.32
CA ASP A 14 -4.00 14.90 -19.41
C ASP A 14 -2.63 15.39 -18.92
N THR A 15 -2.53 15.87 -17.68
CA THR A 15 -1.27 16.21 -17.03
C THR A 15 -0.41 14.99 -16.79
N ILE A 16 -0.98 13.89 -16.32
CA ILE A 16 -0.26 12.61 -16.09
C ILE A 16 0.20 11.98 -17.40
N MET A 17 -0.63 12.01 -18.46
CA MET A 17 -0.26 11.45 -19.76
C MET A 17 0.81 12.25 -20.50
N ASN A 18 0.86 13.56 -20.33
CA ASN A 18 1.88 14.42 -20.95
C ASN A 18 3.25 14.28 -20.28
N PHE A 19 3.30 13.92 -18.98
CA PHE A 19 4.55 13.64 -18.28
C PHE A 19 5.25 12.37 -18.82
N ARG A 20 4.49 11.35 -19.18
CA ARG A 20 5.02 10.09 -19.76
C ARG A 20 5.72 10.27 -21.11
N LYS A 21 5.40 11.32 -21.87
CA LYS A 21 5.99 11.58 -23.20
C LYS A 21 7.31 12.37 -23.17
N LYS A 22 7.65 13.03 -22.05
CA LYS A 22 8.86 13.88 -21.95
C LYS A 22 10.10 13.22 -21.35
N SER A 23 9.98 12.04 -20.75
CA SER A 23 11.07 11.38 -20.03
C SER A 23 11.96 10.44 -20.87
N ARG A 24 11.94 10.54 -22.18
CA ARG A 24 12.85 9.77 -23.05
C ARG A 24 13.82 10.68 -23.78
N SER A 25 14.76 11.25 -23.09
CA SER A 25 16.06 11.70 -23.65
C SER A 25 16.77 12.61 -22.65
N VAL A 26 17.66 12.09 -21.86
CA VAL A 26 18.99 12.67 -21.62
C VAL A 26 19.87 11.56 -21.07
N MET A 27 20.86 11.25 -21.86
CA MET A 27 21.97 10.34 -21.54
C MET A 27 23.22 11.19 -21.27
N LEU A 28 24.02 10.76 -20.33
CA LEU A 28 25.48 10.74 -20.29
C LEU A 28 26.26 11.80 -19.51
N ILE A 29 27.24 11.23 -18.77
CA ILE A 29 28.62 11.68 -18.43
C ILE A 29 28.72 12.60 -17.21
N GLY A 30 29.45 12.30 -16.17
CA GLY A 30 30.68 11.58 -15.92
C GLY A 30 31.39 12.16 -14.69
N ALA A 31 32.31 11.38 -14.19
CA ALA A 31 33.55 11.71 -13.44
C ALA A 31 33.53 11.72 -11.90
N LEU A 32 34.12 10.71 -11.47
CA LEU A 32 34.99 10.37 -10.33
C LEU A 32 35.84 11.54 -9.77
N THR A 33 35.80 11.75 -8.44
CA THR A 33 37.00 12.13 -7.68
C THR A 33 36.93 11.64 -6.24
N LEU A 34 37.95 10.86 -5.90
CA LEU A 34 38.32 10.30 -4.61
C LEU A 34 39.20 11.32 -3.87
N VAL A 35 38.91 11.62 -2.57
CA VAL A 35 39.96 12.14 -1.66
C VAL A 35 39.76 11.54 -0.27
N ALA A 36 40.78 10.85 0.19
CA ALA A 36 41.00 10.37 1.55
C ALA A 36 41.92 11.33 2.31
N ALA A 37 41.72 11.46 3.64
CA ALA A 37 42.78 11.70 4.65
C ALA A 37 42.11 11.86 6.03
N LEU A 38 42.31 11.00 7.00
CA LEU A 38 43.36 10.78 7.97
C LEU A 38 43.26 11.64 9.26
N SER A 39 42.95 10.91 10.35
CA SER A 39 43.59 10.89 11.68
C SER A 39 43.68 12.14 12.55
N GLY A 40 43.30 11.92 13.82
CA GLY A 40 43.74 12.76 14.94
C GLY A 40 43.12 12.35 16.28
N CYS A 41 43.78 11.42 17.00
CA CYS A 41 43.55 11.21 18.44
C CYS A 41 44.23 12.31 19.23
N SER A 42 43.57 12.79 20.27
CA SER A 42 44.26 13.34 21.45
C SER A 42 43.32 13.30 22.64
N SER A 43 43.76 12.61 23.69
CA SER A 43 43.20 12.54 25.03
C SER A 43 43.67 13.73 25.85
N GLU A 44 42.82 14.28 26.73
CA GLU A 44 43.24 14.82 28.04
C GLU A 44 42.05 15.00 28.98
N ASP A 45 42.32 14.65 30.25
CA ASP A 45 41.47 14.66 31.44
C ASP A 45 40.95 16.05 31.85
N ALA A 46 39.72 16.11 32.35
CA ALA A 46 39.34 16.94 33.49
C ALA A 46 37.97 16.53 34.06
N SER A 47 37.94 16.31 35.37
CA SER A 47 36.81 15.91 36.21
C SER A 47 35.79 17.05 36.51
N PRO A 48 34.71 16.81 37.25
CA PRO A 48 33.35 17.15 36.82
C PRO A 48 32.82 18.42 37.46
N THR A 49 31.95 19.11 36.75
CA THR A 49 31.05 20.10 37.33
C THR A 49 29.62 19.73 36.99
N ASP A 50 28.77 19.67 38.01
CA ASP A 50 27.33 19.43 37.90
C ASP A 50 26.69 20.39 36.92
N ALA A 51 26.24 19.84 35.80
CA ALA A 51 25.29 20.48 34.89
C ALA A 51 24.05 19.57 34.84
N GLU A 52 22.94 20.11 35.33
CA GLU A 52 21.62 19.50 35.20
C GLU A 52 21.39 19.02 33.76
N ILE A 53 21.36 17.71 33.61
CA ILE A 53 20.92 17.09 32.39
C ILE A 53 19.40 17.23 32.36
N SER A 54 18.93 18.31 31.72
CA SER A 54 17.59 18.35 31.19
C SER A 54 17.52 17.27 30.08
N ALA A 55 17.11 16.09 30.50
CA ALA A 55 16.78 15.03 29.55
C ALA A 55 15.59 15.51 28.71
N SER A 56 15.88 16.13 27.56
CA SER A 56 14.92 16.20 26.48
C SER A 56 14.54 14.76 26.13
N ALA A 57 13.32 14.37 26.44
CA ALA A 57 12.74 13.14 25.94
C ALA A 57 12.99 13.10 24.42
N PRO A 58 13.40 11.94 23.87
CA PRO A 58 13.50 11.81 22.42
C PRO A 58 12.14 12.20 21.85
N ALA A 59 12.12 13.12 20.89
CA ALA A 59 10.94 13.40 20.10
C ALA A 59 10.40 12.05 19.62
N ASP A 60 9.14 11.75 19.93
CA ASP A 60 8.45 10.56 19.46
C ASP A 60 8.80 10.38 17.98
N SER A 61 9.42 9.24 17.66
CA SER A 61 9.75 8.91 16.28
C SER A 61 8.43 8.83 15.54
N ALA A 62 8.20 9.77 14.64
CA ALA A 62 7.01 9.78 13.80
C ALA A 62 6.84 8.40 13.14
N PHE A 63 5.64 7.85 13.20
CA PHE A 63 5.35 6.56 12.59
C PHE A 63 5.67 6.62 11.09
N VAL A 64 6.46 5.67 10.62
CA VAL A 64 6.76 5.50 9.20
C VAL A 64 6.09 4.20 8.72
N ALA A 65 5.22 4.31 7.73
CA ALA A 65 4.56 3.14 7.15
C ALA A 65 5.61 2.18 6.55
N PRO A 66 5.54 0.87 6.84
CA PRO A 66 6.49 -0.11 6.30
C PRO A 66 6.49 -0.12 4.77
N ARG A 67 7.69 -0.09 4.18
CA ARG A 67 7.90 -0.10 2.71
C ARG A 67 8.36 -1.45 2.19
N GLU A 68 8.75 -2.35 3.08
CA GLU A 68 9.31 -3.66 2.79
C GLU A 68 8.55 -4.74 3.54
N VAL A 69 8.68 -5.97 3.09
CA VAL A 69 8.19 -7.14 3.81
C VAL A 69 9.03 -7.33 5.07
N PRO A 70 8.43 -7.67 6.24
CA PRO A 70 9.18 -7.93 7.45
C PRO A 70 10.26 -9.00 7.25
N VAL A 71 11.38 -8.84 7.97
CA VAL A 71 12.49 -9.79 7.90
C VAL A 71 12.02 -11.21 8.19
N GLY A 72 12.34 -12.13 7.29
CA GLY A 72 11.94 -13.54 7.39
C GLY A 72 10.58 -13.86 6.77
N MET A 73 9.87 -12.88 6.23
CA MET A 73 8.66 -13.09 5.44
C MET A 73 8.95 -13.12 3.93
N GLY A 74 7.97 -13.61 3.17
CA GLY A 74 8.10 -13.85 1.74
C GLY A 74 8.78 -15.17 1.42
N SER A 75 8.95 -15.48 0.14
CA SER A 75 9.57 -16.74 -0.33
C SER A 75 11.05 -16.58 -0.67
N GLY A 76 11.51 -15.37 -0.92
CA GLY A 76 12.86 -15.11 -1.46
C GLY A 76 13.07 -15.64 -2.87
N LYS A 77 12.03 -16.09 -3.58
CA LYS A 77 12.09 -16.65 -4.93
C LYS A 77 12.01 -15.55 -6.00
N SER A 78 12.62 -15.83 -7.14
CA SER A 78 12.49 -14.97 -8.33
C SER A 78 11.07 -15.02 -8.91
N ASP A 79 10.74 -14.04 -9.75
CA ASP A 79 9.45 -14.02 -10.44
C ASP A 79 9.29 -15.27 -11.33
N GLY A 80 8.08 -15.86 -11.28
CA GLY A 80 7.75 -17.09 -12.03
C GLY A 80 8.39 -18.37 -11.49
N GLU A 81 9.17 -18.33 -10.41
CA GLU A 81 9.80 -19.52 -9.82
C GLU A 81 8.84 -20.19 -8.85
N PHE A 82 8.47 -21.45 -9.15
CA PHE A 82 7.65 -22.34 -8.32
C PHE A 82 8.28 -23.74 -8.23
N PRO A 83 7.97 -24.57 -7.20
CA PRO A 83 7.14 -24.23 -6.05
C PRO A 83 7.80 -23.13 -5.19
N ARG A 84 6.98 -22.36 -4.48
CA ARG A 84 7.45 -21.37 -3.52
C ARG A 84 6.74 -21.51 -2.19
N THR A 85 7.46 -21.36 -1.09
CA THR A 85 6.89 -21.29 0.24
C THR A 85 6.94 -19.83 0.69
N VAL A 86 5.78 -19.23 0.85
CA VAL A 86 5.65 -17.83 1.28
C VAL A 86 5.44 -17.81 2.78
N SER A 87 6.40 -17.22 3.52
CA SER A 87 6.21 -16.90 4.94
C SER A 87 5.37 -15.63 5.07
N HIS A 88 4.28 -15.68 5.82
CA HIS A 88 3.29 -14.60 5.94
C HIS A 88 2.72 -14.50 7.36
N PHE A 89 1.77 -13.59 7.61
CA PHE A 89 1.25 -13.28 8.95
C PHE A 89 0.49 -14.44 9.64
N LYS A 90 0.29 -15.56 8.97
CA LYS A 90 -0.32 -16.78 9.52
C LYS A 90 0.57 -18.02 9.42
N GLY A 91 1.85 -17.86 9.15
CA GLY A 91 2.82 -18.93 9.01
C GLY A 91 3.30 -19.08 7.58
N ASP A 92 3.54 -20.29 7.14
CA ASP A 92 4.11 -20.60 5.84
C ASP A 92 3.07 -21.30 4.95
N THR A 93 2.98 -20.84 3.70
CA THR A 93 2.12 -21.48 2.68
C THR A 93 2.95 -21.85 1.46
N THR A 94 2.91 -23.12 1.06
CA THR A 94 3.54 -23.59 -0.17
C THR A 94 2.55 -23.49 -1.34
N ILE A 95 2.99 -22.85 -2.42
CA ILE A 95 2.27 -22.67 -3.68
C ILE A 95 3.05 -23.47 -4.72
N GLU A 96 2.46 -24.55 -5.24
CA GLU A 96 3.16 -25.54 -6.07
C GLU A 96 3.43 -25.05 -7.49
N SER A 97 2.56 -24.23 -8.04
CA SER A 97 2.64 -23.70 -9.41
C SER A 97 2.12 -22.27 -9.48
N GLN A 98 2.34 -21.61 -10.61
CA GLN A 98 1.79 -20.27 -10.88
C GLN A 98 0.26 -20.30 -10.70
N PRO A 99 -0.31 -19.51 -9.77
CA PRO A 99 -1.75 -19.47 -9.58
C PRO A 99 -2.49 -18.91 -10.81
N GLU A 100 -3.54 -19.59 -11.23
CA GLU A 100 -4.42 -19.17 -12.31
C GLU A 100 -5.77 -18.65 -11.80
N LYS A 101 -6.25 -19.22 -10.67
CA LYS A 101 -7.52 -18.87 -10.03
C LYS A 101 -7.27 -18.29 -8.64
N VAL A 102 -7.07 -17.01 -8.56
CA VAL A 102 -6.85 -16.31 -7.28
C VAL A 102 -8.18 -15.77 -6.75
N VAL A 103 -8.49 -16.08 -5.50
CA VAL A 103 -9.63 -15.49 -4.77
C VAL A 103 -9.11 -14.48 -3.76
N VAL A 104 -9.72 -13.30 -3.72
CA VAL A 104 -9.39 -12.25 -2.75
C VAL A 104 -10.52 -12.04 -1.75
N ILE A 105 -10.15 -11.99 -0.47
CA ILE A 105 -11.10 -11.81 0.64
C ILE A 105 -11.04 -10.39 1.20
N SER A 106 -9.92 -9.71 1.08
CA SER A 106 -9.72 -8.40 1.70
C SER A 106 -9.75 -7.27 0.68
N THR A 107 -10.35 -6.15 1.06
CA THR A 107 -10.38 -4.93 0.22
C THR A 107 -8.97 -4.45 -0.11
N GLY A 108 -8.77 -3.99 -1.35
CA GLY A 108 -7.47 -3.52 -1.87
C GLY A 108 -6.59 -4.63 -2.48
N GLN A 109 -6.85 -5.90 -2.21
CA GLN A 109 -6.07 -6.99 -2.81
C GLN A 109 -6.38 -7.19 -4.30
N ALA A 110 -7.61 -6.91 -4.74
CA ALA A 110 -7.96 -6.90 -6.16
C ALA A 110 -7.19 -5.81 -6.93
N ASP A 111 -7.06 -4.62 -6.35
CA ASP A 111 -6.25 -3.50 -6.90
C ASP A 111 -4.78 -3.92 -7.03
N ALA A 112 -4.23 -4.55 -6.01
CA ALA A 112 -2.87 -5.06 -5.99
C ALA A 112 -2.64 -6.09 -7.12
N LEU A 113 -3.54 -7.07 -7.28
CA LEU A 113 -3.46 -8.06 -8.33
C LEU A 113 -3.55 -7.44 -9.73
N LEU A 114 -4.50 -6.52 -9.95
CA LEU A 114 -4.68 -5.86 -11.25
C LEU A 114 -3.46 -5.04 -11.65
N SER A 115 -2.80 -4.38 -10.71
CA SER A 115 -1.55 -3.64 -10.99
C SER A 115 -0.40 -4.58 -11.40
N LEU A 116 -0.48 -5.85 -11.03
CA LEU A 116 0.43 -6.92 -11.44
C LEU A 116 -0.02 -7.67 -12.71
N GLY A 117 -1.15 -7.25 -13.30
CA GLY A 117 -1.71 -7.91 -14.49
C GLY A 117 -2.40 -9.23 -14.17
N VAL A 118 -2.86 -9.44 -12.95
CA VAL A 118 -3.61 -10.63 -12.52
C VAL A 118 -5.05 -10.21 -12.21
N VAL A 119 -6.01 -10.88 -12.85
CA VAL A 119 -7.44 -10.66 -12.56
C VAL A 119 -7.90 -11.74 -11.59
N PRO A 120 -8.49 -11.39 -10.43
CA PRO A 120 -9.00 -12.40 -9.51
C PRO A 120 -10.16 -13.18 -10.12
N ALA A 121 -10.24 -14.48 -9.85
CA ALA A 121 -11.37 -15.32 -10.24
C ALA A 121 -12.61 -15.05 -9.36
N GLY A 122 -12.38 -14.67 -8.12
CA GLY A 122 -13.43 -14.31 -7.16
C GLY A 122 -12.97 -13.22 -6.20
N SER A 123 -13.90 -12.43 -5.72
CA SER A 123 -13.64 -11.36 -4.76
C SER A 123 -14.80 -11.20 -3.79
N THR A 124 -14.49 -10.80 -2.55
CA THR A 124 -15.49 -10.27 -1.64
C THR A 124 -15.74 -8.80 -1.90
N ARG A 125 -16.89 -8.31 -1.43
CA ARG A 125 -17.24 -6.90 -1.48
C ARG A 125 -16.85 -6.16 -0.20
N GLY A 126 -16.43 -4.91 -0.34
CA GLY A 126 -16.42 -3.96 0.77
C GLY A 126 -17.84 -3.57 1.18
N ASP A 127 -17.98 -3.01 2.40
CA ASP A 127 -19.28 -2.60 2.93
C ASP A 127 -19.93 -1.52 2.05
N GLY A 128 -21.06 -1.85 1.42
CA GLY A 128 -21.81 -0.94 0.53
C GLY A 128 -21.12 -0.63 -0.81
N ALA A 129 -20.09 -1.39 -1.19
CA ALA A 129 -19.37 -1.22 -2.44
C ALA A 129 -19.83 -2.23 -3.52
N ASP A 130 -19.64 -1.85 -4.78
CA ASP A 130 -19.75 -2.78 -5.90
C ASP A 130 -18.65 -3.85 -5.81
N LEU A 131 -18.91 -5.03 -6.36
CA LEU A 131 -17.91 -6.11 -6.45
C LEU A 131 -16.68 -5.66 -7.23
N VAL A 132 -16.91 -5.02 -8.37
CA VAL A 132 -15.89 -4.36 -9.18
C VAL A 132 -16.22 -2.87 -9.23
N PRO A 133 -15.58 -2.04 -8.40
CA PRO A 133 -15.82 -0.60 -8.41
C PRO A 133 -15.54 0.04 -9.78
N PRO A 134 -16.30 1.07 -10.19
CA PRO A 134 -16.17 1.71 -11.50
C PRO A 134 -14.77 2.25 -11.81
N TYR A 135 -14.01 2.67 -10.80
CA TYR A 135 -12.65 3.15 -11.00
C TYR A 135 -11.70 2.05 -11.52
N LEU A 136 -11.90 0.78 -11.11
CA LEU A 136 -11.11 -0.35 -11.63
C LEU A 136 -11.37 -0.59 -13.12
N LEU A 137 -12.63 -0.50 -13.54
CA LEU A 137 -12.99 -0.61 -14.95
C LEU A 137 -12.41 0.51 -15.82
N SER A 138 -12.20 1.68 -15.22
CA SER A 138 -11.58 2.84 -15.86
C SER A 138 -10.06 2.77 -15.86
N ALA A 139 -9.46 2.27 -14.78
CA ALA A 139 -8.01 2.15 -14.64
C ALA A 139 -7.43 1.00 -15.48
N TYR A 140 -8.20 -0.09 -15.64
CA TYR A 140 -7.78 -1.32 -16.31
C TYR A 140 -8.78 -1.71 -17.42
N PRO A 141 -8.93 -0.88 -18.48
CA PRO A 141 -9.88 -1.14 -19.55
C PRO A 141 -9.59 -2.44 -20.32
N GLU A 142 -8.32 -2.89 -20.33
CA GLU A 142 -7.89 -4.15 -20.94
C GLU A 142 -8.45 -5.39 -20.24
N PHE A 143 -8.76 -5.30 -18.94
CA PHE A 143 -9.33 -6.40 -18.15
C PHE A 143 -10.85 -6.34 -18.01
N ARG A 144 -11.52 -5.43 -18.73
CA ARG A 144 -12.98 -5.20 -18.56
C ARG A 144 -13.81 -6.47 -18.69
N THR A 145 -13.49 -7.32 -19.65
CA THR A 145 -14.21 -8.59 -19.86
C THR A 145 -13.97 -9.53 -18.68
N GLN A 146 -12.72 -9.75 -18.29
CA GLN A 146 -12.40 -10.65 -17.18
C GLN A 146 -12.98 -10.12 -15.84
N LEU A 147 -12.98 -8.80 -15.65
CA LEU A 147 -13.57 -8.17 -14.47
C LEU A 147 -15.09 -8.35 -14.39
N SER A 148 -15.79 -8.49 -15.53
CA SER A 148 -17.21 -8.81 -15.54
C SER A 148 -17.52 -10.26 -15.15
N ASP A 149 -16.52 -11.15 -15.21
CA ASP A 149 -16.64 -12.56 -14.89
C ASP A 149 -16.20 -12.90 -13.45
N VAL A 150 -15.70 -11.91 -12.69
CA VAL A 150 -15.31 -12.08 -11.29
C VAL A 150 -16.51 -12.54 -10.46
N VAL A 151 -16.35 -13.67 -9.77
CA VAL A 151 -17.41 -14.24 -8.94
C VAL A 151 -17.48 -13.52 -7.60
N ASP A 152 -18.70 -13.18 -7.21
CA ASP A 152 -18.99 -12.63 -5.90
C ASP A 152 -18.89 -13.72 -4.80
N THR A 153 -17.88 -13.60 -3.96
CA THR A 153 -17.66 -14.51 -2.83
C THR A 153 -18.15 -13.94 -1.49
N GLY A 154 -19.11 -13.00 -1.51
CA GLY A 154 -19.77 -12.46 -0.34
C GLY A 154 -19.11 -11.21 0.26
N GLY A 155 -19.33 -10.98 1.52
CA GLY A 155 -18.71 -9.88 2.27
C GLY A 155 -17.35 -10.27 2.86
N ARG A 156 -16.45 -9.30 3.00
CA ARG A 156 -15.09 -9.51 3.55
C ARG A 156 -15.06 -10.14 4.97
N PHE A 157 -16.10 -9.92 5.78
CA PHE A 157 -16.22 -10.50 7.12
C PHE A 157 -17.14 -11.71 7.16
N THR A 158 -17.88 -11.95 6.09
CA THR A 158 -18.82 -13.07 5.94
C THR A 158 -18.71 -13.64 4.53
N PRO A 159 -17.55 -14.23 4.17
CA PRO A 159 -17.36 -14.82 2.85
C PRO A 159 -18.29 -16.00 2.64
N ASN A 160 -18.69 -16.20 1.39
CA ASN A 160 -19.46 -17.35 0.95
C ASN A 160 -18.50 -18.50 0.61
N PHE A 161 -18.23 -19.37 1.58
CA PHE A 161 -17.32 -20.51 1.42
C PHE A 161 -17.75 -21.48 0.32
N GLU A 162 -19.06 -21.67 0.09
CA GLU A 162 -19.56 -22.53 -0.98
C GLU A 162 -19.19 -21.99 -2.37
N ALA A 163 -19.30 -20.67 -2.56
CA ALA A 163 -18.88 -20.02 -3.79
C ALA A 163 -17.35 -20.13 -3.99
N ILE A 164 -16.57 -19.98 -2.90
CA ILE A 164 -15.10 -20.11 -2.95
C ILE A 164 -14.72 -21.54 -3.34
N VAL A 165 -15.28 -22.56 -2.68
CA VAL A 165 -15.02 -23.97 -3.01
C VAL A 165 -15.39 -24.30 -4.46
N THR A 166 -16.52 -23.75 -4.95
CA THR A 166 -16.97 -23.97 -6.33
C THR A 166 -16.03 -23.38 -7.37
N LEU A 167 -15.32 -22.30 -7.03
CA LEU A 167 -14.30 -21.72 -7.90
C LEU A 167 -13.06 -22.61 -8.06
N ASP A 168 -12.83 -23.51 -7.08
CA ASP A 168 -11.63 -24.36 -7.03
C ASP A 168 -10.34 -23.51 -7.19
N PRO A 169 -10.05 -22.62 -6.22
CA PRO A 169 -8.95 -21.66 -6.33
C PRO A 169 -7.58 -22.32 -6.11
N ASP A 170 -6.55 -21.79 -6.79
CA ASP A 170 -5.15 -22.17 -6.59
C ASP A 170 -4.49 -21.37 -5.45
N LEU A 171 -5.04 -20.21 -5.17
CA LEU A 171 -4.55 -19.30 -4.13
C LEU A 171 -5.71 -18.47 -3.58
N ILE A 172 -5.72 -18.31 -2.25
CA ILE A 172 -6.60 -17.36 -1.55
C ILE A 172 -5.74 -16.30 -0.88
N LEU A 173 -6.13 -15.04 -1.04
CA LEU A 173 -5.51 -13.89 -0.40
C LEU A 173 -6.45 -13.31 0.64
N MET A 174 -5.96 -13.08 1.86
CA MET A 174 -6.69 -12.41 2.93
C MET A 174 -5.79 -11.49 3.72
N ASN A 175 -6.31 -10.78 4.72
CA ASN A 175 -5.50 -10.10 5.73
C ASN A 175 -5.91 -10.45 7.15
N VAL A 176 -5.04 -10.13 8.12
CA VAL A 176 -5.28 -10.42 9.54
C VAL A 176 -5.96 -9.27 10.29
N ALA A 177 -6.41 -8.22 9.61
CA ALA A 177 -7.02 -7.03 10.20
C ALA A 177 -8.48 -7.24 10.62
N GLY A 178 -8.77 -8.28 11.36
CA GLY A 178 -10.11 -8.56 11.86
C GLY A 178 -10.06 -9.42 13.11
N LYS A 179 -11.03 -9.27 14.01
CA LYS A 179 -11.08 -10.03 15.27
C LYS A 179 -11.24 -11.56 15.04
N ASP A 180 -11.82 -11.95 13.91
CA ASP A 180 -12.09 -13.34 13.55
C ASP A 180 -11.08 -13.88 12.51
N ALA A 181 -9.96 -13.18 12.29
CA ALA A 181 -8.99 -13.50 11.25
C ALA A 181 -8.38 -14.91 11.39
N ASP A 182 -8.17 -15.38 12.61
CA ASP A 182 -7.64 -16.72 12.86
C ASP A 182 -8.59 -17.80 12.37
N SER A 183 -9.85 -17.74 12.79
CA SER A 183 -10.88 -18.69 12.37
C SER A 183 -11.15 -18.61 10.86
N LEU A 184 -11.09 -17.41 10.28
CA LEU A 184 -11.26 -17.23 8.85
C LEU A 184 -10.10 -17.86 8.06
N TYR A 185 -8.87 -17.66 8.52
CA TYR A 185 -7.69 -18.28 7.91
C TYR A 185 -7.76 -19.80 7.94
N ASP A 186 -8.15 -20.39 9.10
CA ASP A 186 -8.27 -21.85 9.25
C ASP A 186 -9.29 -22.44 8.25
N GLN A 187 -10.41 -21.74 8.03
CA GLN A 187 -11.44 -22.18 7.09
C GLN A 187 -10.99 -22.03 5.63
N LEU A 188 -10.33 -20.93 5.28
CA LEU A 188 -9.86 -20.67 3.92
C LEU A 188 -8.68 -21.59 3.54
N SER A 189 -7.74 -21.80 4.47
CA SER A 189 -6.59 -22.69 4.24
C SER A 189 -6.96 -24.16 4.12
N ALA A 190 -8.15 -24.54 4.62
CA ALA A 190 -8.71 -25.86 4.36
C ALA A 190 -9.27 -26.05 2.94
N ILE A 191 -9.47 -24.94 2.20
CA ILE A 191 -9.96 -24.96 0.80
C ILE A 191 -8.79 -24.95 -0.17
N ALA A 192 -7.85 -23.99 0.01
CA ALA A 192 -6.71 -23.80 -0.90
C ALA A 192 -5.53 -23.13 -0.18
N PRO A 193 -4.31 -23.17 -0.76
CA PRO A 193 -3.19 -22.38 -0.28
C PRO A 193 -3.61 -20.93 -0.01
N THR A 194 -3.38 -20.44 1.22
CA THR A 194 -3.86 -19.13 1.65
C THR A 194 -2.69 -18.29 2.16
N VAL A 195 -2.52 -17.09 1.61
CA VAL A 195 -1.53 -16.12 2.04
C VAL A 195 -2.23 -14.96 2.76
N ALA A 196 -1.78 -14.66 3.98
CA ALA A 196 -2.37 -13.64 4.82
C ALA A 196 -1.43 -12.42 4.95
N THR A 197 -1.89 -11.26 4.49
CA THR A 197 -1.22 -9.96 4.67
C THR A 197 -1.64 -9.33 6.00
N GLN A 198 -1.01 -8.22 6.39
CA GLN A 198 -1.33 -7.54 7.65
C GLN A 198 -2.67 -6.78 7.58
N GLY A 199 -2.92 -6.08 6.49
CA GLY A 199 -4.15 -5.30 6.30
C GLY A 199 -4.06 -3.86 6.79
N THR A 200 -5.22 -3.18 6.76
CA THR A 200 -5.40 -1.77 7.16
C THR A 200 -4.74 -0.77 6.22
N GLY A 201 -4.66 -0.34 5.29
CA GLY A 201 -4.03 0.73 4.47
C GLY A 201 -2.69 1.28 4.98
N VAL A 202 -2.36 1.09 6.26
CA VAL A 202 -1.06 1.42 6.86
C VAL A 202 0.07 0.62 6.19
N TYR A 203 -0.18 -0.66 5.96
CA TYR A 203 0.81 -1.62 5.50
C TYR A 203 0.73 -1.88 3.99
N TRP A 204 0.07 -1.02 3.22
CA TRP A 204 -0.26 -1.30 1.82
C TRP A 204 0.94 -1.63 0.93
N LYS A 205 2.11 -1.00 1.14
CA LYS A 205 3.33 -1.30 0.37
C LYS A 205 3.88 -2.68 0.70
N GLN A 206 3.99 -2.97 1.99
CA GLN A 206 4.38 -4.28 2.51
C GLN A 206 3.43 -5.38 2.03
N ASP A 207 2.13 -5.16 2.16
CA ASP A 207 1.09 -6.11 1.77
C ASP A 207 1.06 -6.33 0.26
N PHE A 208 1.32 -5.29 -0.53
CA PHE A 208 1.45 -5.39 -1.98
C PHE A 208 2.59 -6.32 -2.39
N LEU A 209 3.75 -6.22 -1.73
CA LEU A 209 4.89 -7.10 -1.98
C LEU A 209 4.58 -8.56 -1.61
N LEU A 210 3.86 -8.77 -0.51
CA LEU A 210 3.48 -10.12 -0.06
C LEU A 210 2.41 -10.76 -0.97
N VAL A 211 1.43 -9.97 -1.43
CA VAL A 211 0.48 -10.39 -2.48
C VAL A 211 1.23 -10.77 -3.76
N ALA A 212 2.18 -9.95 -4.17
CA ALA A 212 2.98 -10.18 -5.36
C ALA A 212 3.82 -11.46 -5.24
N ASP A 213 4.37 -11.73 -4.06
CA ASP A 213 5.10 -12.96 -3.82
C ASP A 213 4.18 -14.18 -3.96
N GLY A 214 2.97 -14.14 -3.41
CA GLY A 214 1.98 -15.21 -3.58
C GLY A 214 1.69 -15.54 -5.05
N VAL A 215 1.70 -14.55 -5.94
CA VAL A 215 1.47 -14.75 -7.38
C VAL A 215 2.74 -14.78 -8.23
N GLY A 216 3.93 -14.86 -7.60
CA GLY A 216 5.20 -14.99 -8.31
C GLY A 216 5.64 -13.75 -9.09
N LYS A 217 5.38 -12.54 -8.56
CA LYS A 217 5.63 -11.24 -9.22
C LYS A 217 6.29 -10.21 -8.30
N THR A 218 7.11 -10.65 -7.35
CA THR A 218 7.73 -9.80 -6.32
C THR A 218 8.61 -8.71 -6.95
N GLN A 219 9.45 -9.08 -7.92
CA GLN A 219 10.35 -8.12 -8.58
C GLN A 219 9.56 -7.09 -9.40
N GLN A 220 8.48 -7.53 -10.07
CA GLN A 220 7.57 -6.61 -10.75
C GLN A 220 6.93 -5.62 -9.77
N ALA A 221 6.48 -6.08 -8.60
CA ALA A 221 5.91 -5.22 -7.57
C ALA A 221 6.93 -4.23 -7.01
N MET A 222 8.15 -4.66 -6.74
CA MET A 222 9.24 -3.79 -6.30
C MET A 222 9.49 -2.68 -7.33
N ALA A 223 9.59 -3.01 -8.61
CA ALA A 223 9.79 -2.03 -9.68
C ALA A 223 8.63 -1.01 -9.78
N LEU A 224 7.40 -1.46 -9.55
CA LEU A 224 6.22 -0.57 -9.52
C LEU A 224 6.29 0.39 -8.32
N LEU A 225 6.65 -0.11 -7.13
CA LEU A 225 6.81 0.73 -5.93
C LEU A 225 7.98 1.72 -6.08
N ASP A 226 9.10 1.31 -6.66
CA ASP A 226 10.24 2.19 -6.93
C ASP A 226 9.84 3.32 -7.89
N THR A 227 9.09 2.98 -8.94
CA THR A 227 8.54 3.97 -9.87
C THR A 227 7.60 4.93 -9.15
N PHE A 228 6.65 4.41 -8.36
CA PHE A 228 5.74 5.23 -7.57
C PHE A 228 6.47 6.17 -6.61
N ASN A 229 7.44 5.67 -5.84
CA ASN A 229 8.20 6.47 -4.89
C ASN A 229 9.02 7.57 -5.61
N THR A 230 9.60 7.24 -6.77
CA THR A 230 10.34 8.19 -7.59
C THR A 230 9.44 9.31 -8.12
N ASP A 231 8.27 8.94 -8.65
CA ASP A 231 7.30 9.90 -9.19
C ASP A 231 6.73 10.80 -8.08
N ALA A 232 6.42 10.23 -6.92
CA ALA A 232 5.95 10.98 -5.76
C ALA A 232 7.01 12.00 -5.28
N ALA A 233 8.27 11.58 -5.13
CA ALA A 233 9.36 12.46 -4.75
C ALA A 233 9.62 13.55 -5.80
N ALA A 234 9.54 13.21 -7.10
CA ALA A 234 9.69 14.18 -8.20
C ALA A 234 8.58 15.22 -8.19
N LEU A 235 7.33 14.82 -7.91
CA LEU A 235 6.23 15.75 -7.72
C LEU A 235 6.54 16.74 -6.60
N GLY A 236 6.92 16.25 -5.41
CA GLY A 236 7.28 17.09 -4.28
C GLY A 236 8.38 18.09 -4.61
N ALA A 237 9.45 17.60 -5.26
CA ALA A 237 10.58 18.45 -5.66
C ALA A 237 10.21 19.51 -6.74
N SER A 238 9.17 19.26 -7.52
CA SER A 238 8.70 20.22 -8.55
C SER A 238 7.92 21.40 -7.98
N LEU A 239 7.44 21.29 -6.74
CA LEU A 239 6.63 22.31 -6.09
C LEU A 239 7.53 23.36 -5.43
N SER A 240 7.50 24.60 -5.91
CA SER A 240 8.24 25.70 -5.31
C SER A 240 7.72 26.09 -3.91
N SER A 241 6.46 25.79 -3.63
CA SER A 241 5.81 25.94 -2.33
C SER A 241 4.83 24.79 -2.14
N PRO A 242 5.26 23.67 -1.52
CA PRO A 242 4.39 22.54 -1.29
C PRO A 242 3.13 22.94 -0.50
N PRO A 243 1.94 22.59 -0.97
CA PRO A 243 0.71 22.88 -0.26
C PRO A 243 0.58 22.04 1.00
N THR A 244 -0.19 22.54 1.96
CA THR A 244 -0.71 21.71 3.04
C THR A 244 -1.95 20.98 2.52
N VAL A 245 -1.95 19.64 2.58
CA VAL A 245 -3.03 18.80 2.08
C VAL A 245 -3.81 18.15 3.22
N SER A 246 -5.12 18.22 3.15
CA SER A 246 -6.03 17.57 4.09
C SER A 246 -6.77 16.44 3.40
N PHE A 247 -6.79 15.24 4.04
CA PHE A 247 -7.58 14.12 3.56
C PHE A 247 -8.78 13.91 4.47
N THR A 248 -9.95 14.05 3.90
CA THR A 248 -11.21 13.89 4.61
C THR A 248 -12.12 12.91 3.85
N ARG A 249 -13.01 12.24 4.57
CA ARG A 249 -14.08 11.41 3.99
C ARG A 249 -15.37 11.61 4.74
N GLN A 250 -16.40 11.98 4.02
CA GLN A 250 -17.77 11.99 4.55
C GLN A 250 -18.46 10.67 4.22
N ASN A 251 -19.10 10.08 5.22
CA ASN A 251 -19.94 8.91 5.06
C ASN A 251 -21.19 9.07 5.92
N GLY A 252 -22.31 9.40 5.28
CA GLY A 252 -23.52 9.85 5.96
C GLY A 252 -23.26 11.14 6.73
N ASN A 253 -23.55 11.12 8.03
CA ASN A 253 -23.32 12.23 8.95
C ASN A 253 -21.96 12.16 9.70
N ARG A 254 -21.08 11.22 9.30
CA ARG A 254 -19.73 11.09 9.89
C ARG A 254 -18.72 11.73 8.96
N LEU A 255 -17.96 12.67 9.49
CA LEU A 255 -16.80 13.23 8.84
C LEU A 255 -15.54 12.62 9.46
N ARG A 256 -14.65 12.12 8.63
CA ARG A 256 -13.41 11.47 9.03
C ARG A 256 -12.22 12.18 8.47
N ILE A 257 -11.23 12.43 9.30
CA ILE A 257 -9.88 12.86 8.90
C ILE A 257 -8.90 11.69 9.00
N PHE A 258 -7.89 11.70 8.12
CA PHE A 258 -6.90 10.63 8.05
C PHE A 258 -5.56 11.08 8.62
N GLY A 259 -4.96 10.25 9.46
CA GLY A 259 -3.65 10.48 10.08
C GLY A 259 -2.47 10.14 9.16
N ILE A 260 -1.26 10.31 9.69
CA ILE A 260 0.00 10.05 8.98
C ILE A 260 0.09 8.60 8.47
N PRO A 261 -0.19 7.56 9.29
CA PRO A 261 -0.04 6.17 8.85
C PRO A 261 -1.14 5.68 7.91
N SER A 262 -2.12 6.53 7.56
CA SER A 262 -3.15 6.15 6.59
C SER A 262 -2.57 5.95 5.19
N PHE A 263 -3.29 5.24 4.32
CA PHE A 263 -2.92 5.10 2.91
C PHE A 263 -2.67 6.47 2.24
N THR A 264 -3.61 7.41 2.38
CA THR A 264 -3.47 8.76 1.83
C THR A 264 -2.39 9.59 2.54
N GLY A 265 -2.22 9.38 3.86
CA GLY A 265 -1.16 10.03 4.64
C GLY A 265 0.22 9.63 4.17
N SER A 266 0.45 8.34 3.95
CA SER A 266 1.74 7.83 3.45
C SER A 266 2.07 8.33 2.03
N ILE A 267 1.07 8.49 1.17
CA ILE A 267 1.26 9.07 -0.18
C ILE A 267 1.67 10.54 -0.09
N ALA A 268 1.03 11.32 0.80
CA ALA A 268 1.43 12.71 1.01
C ALA A 268 2.86 12.82 1.54
N GLU A 269 3.26 11.93 2.45
CA GLU A 269 4.62 11.84 2.97
C GLU A 269 5.63 11.53 1.86
N ASP A 270 5.35 10.51 1.02
CA ASP A 270 6.19 10.16 -0.12
C ASP A 270 6.38 11.32 -1.10
N ALA A 271 5.36 12.14 -1.26
CA ALA A 271 5.38 13.35 -2.10
C ALA A 271 5.95 14.59 -1.38
N GLY A 272 6.40 14.48 -0.12
CA GLY A 272 6.94 15.59 0.65
C GLY A 272 5.92 16.71 0.93
N LEU A 273 4.63 16.36 0.97
CA LEU A 273 3.55 17.30 1.23
C LEU A 273 3.29 17.42 2.73
N THR A 274 3.03 18.64 3.21
CA THR A 274 2.69 18.87 4.61
C THR A 274 1.22 18.56 4.89
N ARG A 275 0.91 18.20 6.13
CA ARG A 275 -0.44 17.91 6.61
C ARG A 275 -0.85 18.95 7.67
N PRO A 276 -2.15 19.29 7.80
CA PRO A 276 -2.63 20.11 8.91
C PRO A 276 -2.21 19.50 10.26
N GLN A 277 -1.94 20.35 11.26
CA GLN A 277 -1.59 19.90 12.60
C GLN A 277 -2.62 18.91 13.19
N SER A 278 -3.90 19.14 12.91
CA SER A 278 -5.02 18.27 13.30
C SER A 278 -4.95 16.85 12.73
N GLN A 279 -4.18 16.64 11.64
CA GLN A 279 -4.00 15.35 10.96
C GLN A 279 -2.62 14.73 11.17
N GLN A 280 -1.78 15.32 12.02
CA GLN A 280 -0.49 14.79 12.42
C GLN A 280 -0.64 13.90 13.66
N PHE A 281 -1.32 12.77 13.52
CA PHE A 281 -1.52 11.76 14.56
C PHE A 281 -1.22 10.36 14.03
N ASP A 282 -0.90 9.42 14.93
CA ASP A 282 -0.39 8.08 14.61
C ASP A 282 -1.48 7.03 14.34
N ASP A 283 -2.76 7.38 14.44
CA ASP A 283 -3.87 6.51 14.03
C ASP A 283 -4.18 6.68 12.54
N THR A 284 -4.76 5.64 11.91
CA THR A 284 -5.18 5.71 10.51
C THR A 284 -6.21 6.80 10.25
N SER A 285 -7.14 6.99 11.20
CA SER A 285 -8.20 8.01 11.05
C SER A 285 -8.92 8.24 12.36
N ARG A 286 -9.56 9.40 12.48
CA ARG A 286 -10.55 9.70 13.53
C ARG A 286 -11.73 10.43 12.95
N ASP A 287 -12.89 10.25 13.60
CA ASP A 287 -14.08 11.00 13.25
C ASP A 287 -14.03 12.37 13.93
N ILE A 288 -14.48 13.39 13.23
CA ILE A 288 -14.63 14.76 13.73
C ILE A 288 -16.05 15.24 13.51
N SER A 289 -16.45 16.27 14.26
CA SER A 289 -17.73 16.95 14.05
C SER A 289 -17.64 17.97 12.90
N GLU A 290 -18.79 18.41 12.38
CA GLU A 290 -18.84 19.47 11.36
C GLU A 290 -18.25 20.79 11.86
N GLU A 291 -18.34 21.05 13.19
CA GLU A 291 -17.79 22.26 13.82
C GLU A 291 -16.25 22.26 13.80
N GLU A 292 -15.62 21.09 13.71
CA GLU A 292 -14.17 20.92 13.65
C GLU A 292 -13.61 20.93 12.21
N LEU A 293 -14.45 21.12 11.20
CA LEU A 293 -14.03 21.17 9.79
C LEU A 293 -13.01 22.27 9.51
N ASN A 294 -13.05 23.37 10.22
CA ASN A 294 -12.15 24.51 10.04
C ASN A 294 -10.69 24.22 10.52
N VAL A 295 -10.49 23.10 11.21
CA VAL A 295 -9.16 22.64 11.66
C VAL A 295 -8.69 21.36 10.92
N ALA A 296 -9.53 20.85 10.00
CA ALA A 296 -9.25 19.64 9.23
C ALA A 296 -8.34 19.87 8.01
#